data_98ab48678c1cbcd5bb26a28754ebafc9
#
_entry.id   98ab48678c1cbcd5bb26a28754ebafc9
#
_cell.length_a   1.000
_cell.length_b   1.000
_cell.length_c   1.000
_cell.angle_alpha   90.00
_cell.angle_beta   90.00
_cell.angle_gamma   90.00
#
_symmetry.space_group_name_H-M   'P 1'
#
loop_
_entity.id
_entity.type
_entity.pdbx_description
1 polymer ?
#
loop_
_entity_poly.entity_id
_entity_poly.type
_entity_poly.pdbx_seq_one_letter_code
_entity_poly.pdbx_strand_id
1 'polypeptide(L)'
;MWILGWKGQSGFSARSTAEEVTEGIDAAGLTAIVTGATSGIGVDTTRVLALRGAHVVMAVRNVEAGKKLKESILKEIPSAKIDVMQLELSSMASVRKFATEYIDSCLSLNILINNAGIMAPPFSLSPDGIELQFATNHVGHFLLTHLLLDTMKKTARESNREGRIVIVSSDGHKFAYSEGIRFDKINNEAEYNCYRAYGQSKVANILHAKELARRLKEEGANITANSLHPGEIATNLGRNNGLLNGNNTCS
;
A
#
# COMPACT_ATOMS: atom_id res chain seq x y z
N MET A 1 8.77 7.59 -23.30
CA MET A 1 10.18 8.03 -23.13
C MET A 1 10.73 7.65 -21.75
N TRP A 2 10.02 7.87 -20.66
CA TRP A 2 10.43 7.46 -19.30
C TRP A 2 10.66 5.93 -19.16
N ILE A 3 9.82 5.09 -19.77
CA ILE A 3 9.92 3.63 -19.85
C ILE A 3 11.24 3.15 -20.49
N LEU A 4 11.86 3.93 -21.36
CA LEU A 4 13.12 3.60 -22.03
C LEU A 4 14.38 3.94 -21.21
N GLY A 5 14.22 4.34 -19.95
CA GLY A 5 15.33 4.65 -19.05
C GLY A 5 15.86 6.09 -19.20
N TRP A 6 15.16 6.97 -19.88
CA TRP A 6 15.51 8.38 -19.96
C TRP A 6 15.11 9.08 -18.66
N LYS A 7 16.00 9.88 -18.12
CA LYS A 7 15.78 10.63 -16.88
C LYS A 7 14.71 11.70 -17.09
N GLY A 8 13.74 11.76 -16.18
CA GLY A 8 12.74 12.83 -16.14
C GLY A 8 13.28 14.10 -15.47
N GLN A 9 12.40 15.08 -15.23
CA GLN A 9 12.76 16.33 -14.53
C GLN A 9 13.33 16.10 -13.12
N SER A 10 12.98 14.98 -12.46
CA SER A 10 13.51 14.58 -11.17
C SER A 10 14.97 14.09 -11.20
N GLY A 11 15.56 13.93 -12.38
CA GLY A 11 16.86 13.29 -12.56
C GLY A 11 16.85 11.77 -12.51
N PHE A 12 15.69 11.15 -12.24
CA PHE A 12 15.52 9.70 -12.14
C PHE A 12 14.74 9.13 -13.33
N SER A 13 14.84 7.81 -13.51
CA SER A 13 14.20 7.07 -14.60
C SER A 13 13.54 5.79 -14.06
N ALA A 14 12.88 5.04 -14.94
CA ALA A 14 12.34 3.71 -14.62
C ALA A 14 13.42 2.67 -14.22
N ARG A 15 14.70 2.98 -14.42
CA ARG A 15 15.84 2.12 -14.03
C ARG A 15 16.49 2.54 -12.72
N SER A 16 16.09 3.68 -12.15
CA SER A 16 16.66 4.15 -10.89
C SER A 16 16.18 3.26 -9.75
N THR A 17 17.11 2.86 -8.91
CA THR A 17 16.83 2.04 -7.73
C THR A 17 16.25 2.88 -6.59
N ALA A 18 15.61 2.23 -5.62
CA ALA A 18 15.09 2.90 -4.44
C ALA A 18 16.22 3.55 -3.61
N GLU A 19 17.40 2.96 -3.60
CA GLU A 19 18.58 3.52 -2.94
C GLU A 19 19.06 4.80 -3.61
N GLU A 20 19.17 4.80 -4.95
CA GLU A 20 19.58 5.99 -5.72
C GLU A 20 18.60 7.16 -5.51
N VAL A 21 17.29 6.91 -5.57
CA VAL A 21 16.30 7.98 -5.42
C VAL A 21 16.18 8.53 -4.00
N THR A 22 16.73 7.82 -3.03
CA THR A 22 16.74 8.23 -1.62
C THR A 22 18.13 8.62 -1.12
N GLU A 23 19.14 8.67 -1.98
CA GLU A 23 20.48 9.06 -1.60
C GLU A 23 20.49 10.46 -0.96
N GLY A 24 21.20 10.60 0.16
CA GLY A 24 21.26 11.85 0.91
C GLY A 24 20.00 12.20 1.73
N ILE A 25 18.95 11.38 1.68
CA ILE A 25 17.75 11.59 2.51
C ILE A 25 18.00 11.02 3.91
N ASP A 26 17.77 11.83 4.93
CA ASP A 26 17.72 11.40 6.33
C ASP A 26 16.26 11.29 6.78
N ALA A 27 15.85 10.07 7.13
CA ALA A 27 14.53 9.76 7.67
C ALA A 27 14.55 9.45 9.18
N ALA A 28 15.65 9.79 9.87
CA ALA A 28 15.75 9.58 11.32
C ALA A 28 14.63 10.34 12.05
N GLY A 29 14.02 9.64 13.02
CA GLY A 29 12.89 10.17 13.78
C GLY A 29 11.55 10.14 13.06
N LEU A 30 11.49 9.61 11.85
CA LEU A 30 10.21 9.33 11.17
C LEU A 30 9.78 7.88 11.45
N THR A 31 8.47 7.68 11.60
CA THR A 31 7.86 6.35 11.66
C THR A 31 6.99 6.12 10.43
N ALA A 32 7.17 4.97 9.80
CA ALA A 32 6.43 4.55 8.60
C ALA A 32 5.70 3.23 8.83
N ILE A 33 4.45 3.13 8.37
CA ILE A 33 3.73 1.86 8.22
C ILE A 33 3.78 1.46 6.74
N VAL A 34 4.17 0.21 6.46
CA VAL A 34 4.16 -0.37 5.10
C VAL A 34 3.27 -1.60 5.10
N THR A 35 2.16 -1.58 4.35
CA THR A 35 1.30 -2.77 4.18
C THR A 35 1.86 -3.69 3.11
N GLY A 36 1.72 -5.01 3.29
CA GLY A 36 2.25 -6.00 2.34
C GLY A 36 3.78 -6.01 2.26
N ALA A 37 4.44 -5.72 3.37
CA ALA A 37 5.90 -5.55 3.47
C ALA A 37 6.72 -6.82 3.19
N THR A 38 6.09 -8.01 3.11
CA THR A 38 6.80 -9.30 2.97
C THR A 38 6.96 -9.77 1.53
N SER A 39 6.51 -9.02 0.53
CA SER A 39 6.66 -9.40 -0.87
C SER A 39 6.75 -8.22 -1.82
N GLY A 40 7.39 -8.43 -2.98
CA GLY A 40 7.47 -7.45 -4.04
C GLY A 40 8.01 -6.10 -3.59
N ILE A 41 7.38 -5.03 -4.03
CA ILE A 41 7.77 -3.64 -3.76
C ILE A 41 7.85 -3.33 -2.26
N GLY A 42 6.96 -3.94 -1.44
CA GLY A 42 6.92 -3.71 -0.01
C GLY A 42 8.20 -4.12 0.73
N VAL A 43 8.90 -5.15 0.24
CA VAL A 43 10.19 -5.59 0.81
C VAL A 43 11.23 -4.49 0.65
N ASP A 44 11.43 -4.01 -0.58
CA ASP A 44 12.46 -3.01 -0.88
C ASP A 44 12.10 -1.64 -0.27
N THR A 45 10.83 -1.28 -0.29
CA THR A 45 10.33 -0.08 0.41
C THR A 45 10.68 -0.11 1.89
N THR A 46 10.43 -1.25 2.57
CA THR A 46 10.77 -1.42 4.00
C THR A 46 12.27 -1.31 4.22
N ARG A 47 13.06 -2.03 3.42
CA ARG A 47 14.52 -2.06 3.52
C ARG A 47 15.11 -0.65 3.34
N VAL A 48 14.69 0.05 2.31
CA VAL A 48 15.26 1.37 1.99
C VAL A 48 14.82 2.45 2.99
N LEU A 49 13.57 2.45 3.46
CA LEU A 49 13.17 3.35 4.55
C LEU A 49 13.98 3.11 5.81
N ALA A 50 14.21 1.84 6.18
CA ALA A 50 15.05 1.49 7.31
C ALA A 50 16.51 1.88 7.10
N LEU A 51 17.05 1.73 5.88
CA LEU A 51 18.40 2.19 5.49
C LEU A 51 18.56 3.70 5.68
N ARG A 52 17.49 4.47 5.43
CA ARG A 52 17.48 5.93 5.65
C ARG A 52 17.16 6.33 7.10
N GLY A 53 17.10 5.37 8.02
CA GLY A 53 16.95 5.63 9.46
C GLY A 53 15.51 5.75 9.96
N ALA A 54 14.50 5.51 9.12
CA ALA A 54 13.12 5.49 9.56
C ALA A 54 12.84 4.27 10.46
N HIS A 55 11.97 4.44 11.45
CA HIS A 55 11.35 3.33 12.14
C HIS A 55 10.23 2.76 11.26
N VAL A 56 10.32 1.50 10.84
CA VAL A 56 9.35 0.89 9.92
C VAL A 56 8.52 -0.16 10.63
N VAL A 57 7.20 0.02 10.63
CA VAL A 57 6.24 -0.99 11.07
C VAL A 57 5.74 -1.77 9.85
N MET A 58 6.16 -3.00 9.75
CA MET A 58 5.75 -3.95 8.73
C MET A 58 4.36 -4.49 9.06
N ALA A 59 3.32 -3.99 8.37
CA ALA A 59 1.95 -4.50 8.51
C ALA A 59 1.77 -5.69 7.56
N VAL A 60 1.72 -6.91 8.11
CA VAL A 60 1.82 -8.16 7.36
C VAL A 60 0.76 -9.18 7.75
N ARG A 61 0.27 -9.96 6.78
CA ARG A 61 -0.66 -11.06 7.04
C ARG A 61 0.04 -12.22 7.77
N ASN A 62 1.22 -12.58 7.33
CA ASN A 62 2.02 -13.66 7.92
C ASN A 62 3.16 -13.07 8.76
N VAL A 63 2.97 -13.10 10.07
CA VAL A 63 3.92 -12.53 11.05
C VAL A 63 5.27 -13.25 11.01
N GLU A 64 5.27 -14.58 10.83
CA GLU A 64 6.53 -15.34 10.79
C GLU A 64 7.36 -15.00 9.55
N ALA A 65 6.71 -14.81 8.40
CA ALA A 65 7.40 -14.29 7.21
C ALA A 65 7.94 -12.86 7.44
N GLY A 66 7.18 -12.03 8.15
CA GLY A 66 7.61 -10.69 8.56
C GLY A 66 8.86 -10.71 9.45
N LYS A 67 8.87 -11.58 10.47
CA LYS A 67 10.02 -11.73 11.38
C LYS A 67 11.28 -12.19 10.62
N LYS A 68 11.15 -13.19 9.73
CA LYS A 68 12.28 -13.65 8.90
C LYS A 68 12.84 -12.53 8.01
N LEU A 69 11.98 -11.71 7.41
CA LEU A 69 12.43 -10.58 6.62
C LEU A 69 13.10 -9.51 7.48
N LYS A 70 12.52 -9.19 8.65
CA LYS A 70 13.15 -8.28 9.63
C LYS A 70 14.56 -8.75 9.97
N GLU A 71 14.75 -10.03 10.30
CA GLU A 71 16.06 -10.59 10.61
C GLU A 71 17.05 -10.46 9.43
N SER A 72 16.57 -10.66 8.20
CA SER A 72 17.40 -10.47 6.99
C SER A 72 17.83 -9.02 6.83
N ILE A 73 16.91 -8.06 7.01
CA ILE A 73 17.24 -6.63 6.92
C ILE A 73 18.20 -6.22 8.04
N LEU A 74 18.02 -6.72 9.27
CA LEU A 74 18.90 -6.42 10.38
C LEU A 74 20.34 -6.97 10.19
N LYS A 75 20.53 -8.04 9.42
CA LYS A 75 21.87 -8.51 9.03
C LYS A 75 22.56 -7.55 8.08
N GLU A 76 21.81 -6.93 7.17
CA GLU A 76 22.31 -5.94 6.22
C GLU A 76 22.48 -4.56 6.88
N ILE A 77 21.49 -4.17 7.69
CA ILE A 77 21.39 -2.85 8.33
C ILE A 77 21.22 -3.04 9.85
N PRO A 78 22.29 -3.27 10.62
CA PRO A 78 22.18 -3.56 12.06
C PRO A 78 21.50 -2.47 12.89
N SER A 79 21.53 -1.22 12.42
CA SER A 79 20.91 -0.07 13.08
C SER A 79 19.41 0.11 12.75
N ALA A 80 18.84 -0.71 11.85
CA ALA A 80 17.46 -0.59 11.41
C ALA A 80 16.48 -0.78 12.57
N LYS A 81 15.46 0.09 12.61
CA LYS A 81 14.34 0.00 13.55
C LYS A 81 13.12 -0.56 12.81
N ILE A 82 12.79 -1.80 13.08
CA ILE A 82 11.69 -2.50 12.38
C ILE A 82 10.83 -3.22 13.38
N ASP A 83 9.52 -3.02 13.30
CA ASP A 83 8.52 -3.82 13.99
C ASP A 83 7.65 -4.59 13.01
N VAL A 84 7.07 -5.70 13.48
CA VAL A 84 6.20 -6.56 12.69
C VAL A 84 4.87 -6.67 13.42
N MET A 85 3.80 -6.24 12.76
CA MET A 85 2.44 -6.31 13.29
C MET A 85 1.51 -7.04 12.30
N GLN A 86 0.58 -7.81 12.85
CA GLN A 86 -0.37 -8.58 12.03
C GLN A 86 -1.45 -7.68 11.43
N LEU A 87 -1.65 -7.76 10.11
CA LEU A 87 -2.72 -7.08 9.39
C LEU A 87 -3.25 -7.95 8.25
N GLU A 88 -4.53 -8.31 8.32
CA GLU A 88 -5.27 -8.91 7.20
C GLU A 88 -6.28 -7.88 6.65
N LEU A 89 -5.96 -7.32 5.49
CA LEU A 89 -6.74 -6.22 4.89
C LEU A 89 -8.12 -6.65 4.37
N SER A 90 -8.33 -7.93 4.11
CA SER A 90 -9.64 -8.45 3.72
C SER A 90 -10.61 -8.58 4.90
N SER A 91 -10.14 -8.39 6.14
CA SER A 91 -10.95 -8.45 7.36
C SER A 91 -10.99 -7.10 8.06
N MET A 92 -12.16 -6.47 8.11
CA MET A 92 -12.34 -5.18 8.78
C MET A 92 -12.08 -5.28 10.28
N ALA A 93 -12.36 -6.43 10.89
CA ALA A 93 -12.00 -6.70 12.28
C ALA A 93 -10.48 -6.70 12.52
N SER A 94 -9.72 -7.32 11.61
CA SER A 94 -8.25 -7.30 11.67
C SER A 94 -7.69 -5.89 11.49
N VAL A 95 -8.26 -5.10 10.57
CA VAL A 95 -7.83 -3.70 10.35
C VAL A 95 -8.06 -2.86 11.62
N ARG A 96 -9.22 -3.00 12.26
CA ARG A 96 -9.51 -2.29 13.52
C ARG A 96 -8.57 -2.71 14.64
N LYS A 97 -8.34 -4.02 14.79
CA LYS A 97 -7.40 -4.56 15.79
C LYS A 97 -6.00 -3.97 15.58
N PHE A 98 -5.48 -4.02 14.36
CA PHE A 98 -4.18 -3.43 14.04
C PHE A 98 -4.11 -1.94 14.40
N ALA A 99 -5.13 -1.16 14.01
CA ALA A 99 -5.17 0.27 14.29
C ALA A 99 -5.19 0.57 15.79
N THR A 100 -5.97 -0.19 16.58
CA THR A 100 -6.00 -0.07 18.04
C THR A 100 -4.63 -0.39 18.64
N GLU A 101 -4.03 -1.54 18.30
CA GLU A 101 -2.71 -1.93 18.81
C GLU A 101 -1.62 -0.91 18.44
N TYR A 102 -1.69 -0.33 17.24
CA TYR A 102 -0.75 0.72 16.81
C TYR A 102 -0.93 2.00 17.63
N ILE A 103 -2.16 2.45 17.83
CA ILE A 103 -2.46 3.65 18.61
C ILE A 103 -2.02 3.48 20.08
N ASP A 104 -2.30 2.30 20.65
CA ASP A 104 -1.93 1.96 22.04
C ASP A 104 -0.40 1.88 22.23
N SER A 105 0.35 1.60 21.18
CA SER A 105 1.82 1.64 21.23
C SER A 105 2.41 3.05 21.39
N CYS A 106 1.59 4.09 21.27
CA CYS A 106 1.98 5.49 21.33
C CYS A 106 3.07 5.91 20.31
N LEU A 107 3.26 5.14 19.26
CA LEU A 107 4.19 5.49 18.19
C LEU A 107 3.66 6.69 17.38
N SER A 108 4.57 7.57 16.98
CA SER A 108 4.27 8.59 15.97
C SER A 108 4.01 7.94 14.61
N LEU A 109 3.22 8.58 13.73
CA LEU A 109 2.99 8.12 12.36
C LEU A 109 3.21 9.27 11.37
N ASN A 110 4.33 9.22 10.65
CA ASN A 110 4.68 10.22 9.64
C ASN A 110 4.32 9.75 8.22
N ILE A 111 4.49 8.46 7.95
CA ILE A 111 4.34 7.91 6.60
C ILE A 111 3.44 6.67 6.65
N LEU A 112 2.36 6.67 5.87
CA LEU A 112 1.49 5.50 5.68
C LEU A 112 1.55 5.07 4.22
N ILE A 113 2.07 3.86 3.97
CA ILE A 113 2.18 3.29 2.62
C ILE A 113 1.20 2.13 2.46
N ASN A 114 0.07 2.41 1.82
CA ASN A 114 -0.96 1.46 1.44
C ASN A 114 -0.51 0.71 0.16
N ASN A 115 0.39 -0.26 0.33
CA ASN A 115 1.05 -0.96 -0.77
C ASN A 115 0.45 -2.34 -1.06
N ALA A 116 -0.04 -3.05 -0.06
CA ALA A 116 -0.57 -4.40 -0.26
C ALA A 116 -1.62 -4.49 -1.37
N GLY A 117 -1.67 -5.63 -2.02
CA GLY A 117 -2.69 -5.88 -3.03
C GLY A 117 -2.68 -7.31 -3.55
N ILE A 118 -3.80 -7.70 -4.13
CA ILE A 118 -3.97 -8.94 -4.87
C ILE A 118 -4.49 -8.61 -6.26
N MET A 119 -4.19 -9.46 -7.24
CA MET A 119 -4.58 -9.26 -8.63
C MET A 119 -5.14 -10.55 -9.22
N ALA A 120 -6.29 -10.42 -9.86
CA ALA A 120 -6.94 -11.42 -10.68
C ALA A 120 -7.14 -12.84 -10.05
N PRO A 121 -7.51 -12.95 -8.75
CA PRO A 121 -7.96 -14.23 -8.23
C PRO A 121 -9.34 -14.61 -8.82
N PRO A 122 -9.75 -15.87 -8.75
CA PRO A 122 -11.15 -16.25 -8.93
C PRO A 122 -12.08 -15.46 -8.00
N PHE A 123 -13.37 -15.36 -8.36
CA PHE A 123 -14.34 -14.71 -7.49
C PHE A 123 -14.36 -15.35 -6.10
N SER A 124 -14.30 -14.50 -5.10
CA SER A 124 -14.53 -14.90 -3.72
C SER A 124 -14.89 -13.66 -2.88
N LEU A 125 -15.58 -13.89 -1.78
CA LEU A 125 -15.91 -12.84 -0.83
C LEU A 125 -14.93 -12.85 0.35
N SER A 126 -14.67 -11.68 0.89
CA SER A 126 -13.96 -11.49 2.15
C SER A 126 -14.80 -11.98 3.33
N PRO A 127 -14.24 -12.13 4.54
CA PRO A 127 -15.01 -12.43 5.75
C PRO A 127 -16.16 -11.43 6.01
N ASP A 128 -16.05 -10.21 5.50
CA ASP A 128 -17.06 -9.15 5.65
C ASP A 128 -18.05 -9.13 4.47
N GLY A 129 -18.05 -10.14 3.59
CA GLY A 129 -18.98 -10.28 2.47
C GLY A 129 -18.75 -9.29 1.32
N ILE A 130 -17.52 -8.80 1.15
CA ILE A 130 -17.13 -7.90 0.05
C ILE A 130 -16.24 -8.64 -0.92
N GLU A 131 -16.36 -8.41 -2.25
CA GLU A 131 -15.47 -8.99 -3.26
C GLU A 131 -14.00 -8.82 -2.86
N LEU A 132 -13.23 -9.91 -2.92
CA LEU A 132 -11.95 -10.03 -2.24
C LEU A 132 -10.91 -9.00 -2.70
N GLN A 133 -10.86 -8.67 -4.00
CA GLN A 133 -9.93 -7.66 -4.50
C GLN A 133 -10.34 -6.26 -4.03
N PHE A 134 -11.63 -5.94 -4.08
CA PHE A 134 -12.12 -4.64 -3.62
C PHE A 134 -11.94 -4.48 -2.11
N ALA A 135 -12.21 -5.54 -1.33
CA ALA A 135 -11.98 -5.57 0.11
C ALA A 135 -10.51 -5.32 0.45
N THR A 136 -9.59 -6.11 -0.15
CA THR A 136 -8.17 -6.08 0.18
C THR A 136 -7.48 -4.83 -0.35
N ASN A 137 -7.68 -4.49 -1.64
CA ASN A 137 -6.93 -3.42 -2.30
C ASN A 137 -7.42 -2.03 -1.90
N HIS A 138 -8.71 -1.90 -1.57
CA HIS A 138 -9.33 -0.61 -1.32
C HIS A 138 -9.94 -0.48 0.08
N VAL A 139 -10.99 -1.26 0.41
CA VAL A 139 -11.78 -1.02 1.64
C VAL A 139 -10.93 -1.16 2.90
N GLY A 140 -10.07 -2.18 2.97
CA GLY A 140 -9.15 -2.38 4.09
C GLY A 140 -8.18 -1.21 4.27
N HIS A 141 -7.60 -0.71 3.19
CA HIS A 141 -6.71 0.46 3.22
C HIS A 141 -7.46 1.76 3.53
N PHE A 142 -8.66 1.92 3.00
CA PHE A 142 -9.52 3.06 3.33
C PHE A 142 -9.80 3.12 4.83
N LEU A 143 -10.25 2.01 5.42
CA LEU A 143 -10.51 1.91 6.84
C LEU A 143 -9.24 2.14 7.66
N LEU A 144 -8.12 1.51 7.29
CA LEU A 144 -6.83 1.69 7.97
C LEU A 144 -6.41 3.17 7.98
N THR A 145 -6.48 3.82 6.82
CA THR A 145 -6.14 5.23 6.68
C THR A 145 -7.05 6.10 7.56
N HIS A 146 -8.36 5.84 7.55
CA HIS A 146 -9.32 6.58 8.36
C HIS A 146 -9.03 6.45 9.87
N LEU A 147 -8.76 5.23 10.34
CA LEU A 147 -8.50 4.97 11.76
C LEU A 147 -7.18 5.57 12.26
N LEU A 148 -6.17 5.67 11.39
CA LEU A 148 -4.86 6.20 11.77
C LEU A 148 -4.68 7.70 11.46
N LEU A 149 -5.66 8.34 10.81
CA LEU A 149 -5.54 9.71 10.33
C LEU A 149 -5.32 10.71 11.47
N ASP A 150 -6.00 10.55 12.59
CA ASP A 150 -5.85 11.45 13.74
C ASP A 150 -4.46 11.31 14.38
N THR A 151 -3.90 10.09 14.43
CA THR A 151 -2.52 9.85 14.86
C THR A 151 -1.53 10.58 13.94
N MET A 152 -1.73 10.51 12.61
CA MET A 152 -0.91 11.25 11.66
C MET A 152 -1.04 12.76 11.83
N LYS A 153 -2.26 13.29 12.00
CA LYS A 153 -2.51 14.71 12.23
C LYS A 153 -1.82 15.20 13.53
N LYS A 154 -1.93 14.40 14.60
CA LYS A 154 -1.23 14.69 15.86
C LYS A 154 0.28 14.72 15.64
N THR A 155 0.85 13.68 15.02
CA THR A 155 2.28 13.58 14.74
C THR A 155 2.78 14.77 13.91
N ALA A 156 2.07 15.13 12.83
CA ALA A 156 2.47 16.23 11.97
C ALA A 156 2.50 17.58 12.72
N ARG A 157 1.53 17.82 13.62
CA ARG A 157 1.49 19.02 14.46
C ARG A 157 2.63 19.05 15.46
N GLU A 158 2.84 17.94 16.19
CA GLU A 158 3.83 17.89 17.29
C GLU A 158 5.28 17.93 16.79
N SER A 159 5.55 17.25 15.64
CA SER A 159 6.89 17.23 15.04
C SER A 159 7.19 18.39 14.10
N ASN A 160 6.18 19.17 13.70
CA ASN A 160 6.24 20.16 12.63
C ASN A 160 6.81 19.59 11.32
N ARG A 161 6.58 18.29 11.07
CA ARG A 161 6.97 17.60 9.85
C ARG A 161 5.74 17.14 9.06
N GLU A 162 5.78 17.30 7.74
CA GLU A 162 4.70 16.87 6.84
C GLU A 162 4.47 15.37 6.92
N GLY A 163 3.22 14.98 7.16
CA GLY A 163 2.77 13.59 7.07
C GLY A 163 2.52 13.18 5.61
N ARG A 164 2.75 11.92 5.27
CA ARG A 164 2.60 11.42 3.89
C ARG A 164 1.79 10.13 3.84
N ILE A 165 0.74 10.15 3.04
CA ILE A 165 -0.06 8.96 2.72
C ILE A 165 0.19 8.60 1.26
N VAL A 166 0.69 7.39 1.03
CA VAL A 166 0.98 6.87 -0.31
C VAL A 166 0.07 5.68 -0.59
N ILE A 167 -0.74 5.76 -1.63
CA ILE A 167 -1.69 4.71 -2.01
C ILE A 167 -1.24 4.09 -3.34
N VAL A 168 -0.83 2.83 -3.30
CA VAL A 168 -0.36 2.13 -4.50
C VAL A 168 -1.56 1.74 -5.37
N SER A 169 -1.65 2.39 -6.51
CA SER A 169 -2.60 2.10 -7.58
C SER A 169 -1.91 1.28 -8.69
N SER A 170 -2.43 1.33 -9.90
CA SER A 170 -1.89 0.60 -11.06
C SER A 170 -2.39 1.24 -12.36
N ASP A 171 -1.64 1.09 -13.43
CA ASP A 171 -2.11 1.35 -14.79
C ASP A 171 -3.32 0.48 -15.16
N GLY A 172 -3.50 -0.64 -14.44
CA GLY A 172 -4.68 -1.50 -14.51
C GLY A 172 -6.01 -0.79 -14.24
N HIS A 173 -6.00 0.42 -13.62
CA HIS A 173 -7.20 1.23 -13.45
C HIS A 173 -7.89 1.58 -14.79
N LYS A 174 -7.14 1.62 -15.90
CA LYS A 174 -7.66 1.88 -17.26
C LYS A 174 -8.55 0.76 -17.78
N PHE A 175 -8.44 -0.43 -17.20
CA PHE A 175 -9.22 -1.64 -17.56
C PHE A 175 -10.39 -1.87 -16.60
N ALA A 176 -10.78 -0.89 -15.79
CA ALA A 176 -11.97 -0.97 -14.97
C ALA A 176 -13.25 -1.15 -15.80
N TYR A 177 -14.37 -1.40 -15.16
CA TYR A 177 -15.67 -1.37 -15.84
C TYR A 177 -15.93 0.03 -16.41
N SER A 178 -16.70 0.10 -17.51
CA SER A 178 -17.01 1.37 -18.19
C SER A 178 -17.71 2.38 -17.28
N GLU A 179 -18.48 1.88 -16.30
CA GLU A 179 -19.18 2.66 -15.28
C GLU A 179 -18.26 3.15 -14.16
N GLY A 180 -16.99 2.71 -14.15
CA GLY A 180 -16.03 2.97 -13.08
C GLY A 180 -16.23 2.02 -11.90
N ILE A 181 -16.77 2.49 -10.76
CA ILE A 181 -17.06 1.65 -9.59
C ILE A 181 -18.54 1.26 -9.62
N ARG A 182 -18.80 -0.04 -9.73
CA ARG A 182 -20.15 -0.63 -9.80
C ARG A 182 -20.59 -1.04 -8.39
N PHE A 183 -20.99 -0.06 -7.56
CA PHE A 183 -21.30 -0.27 -6.15
C PHE A 183 -22.39 -1.32 -5.90
N ASP A 184 -23.40 -1.37 -6.75
CA ASP A 184 -24.53 -2.32 -6.69
C ASP A 184 -24.16 -3.73 -7.18
N LYS A 185 -23.03 -3.89 -7.85
CA LYS A 185 -22.60 -5.13 -8.49
C LYS A 185 -21.21 -5.64 -8.03
N ILE A 186 -20.62 -5.01 -7.01
CA ILE A 186 -19.28 -5.41 -6.52
C ILE A 186 -19.25 -6.90 -6.19
N ASN A 187 -20.31 -7.43 -5.59
CA ASN A 187 -20.43 -8.82 -5.13
C ASN A 187 -21.17 -9.73 -6.12
N ASN A 188 -21.39 -9.29 -7.35
CA ASN A 188 -22.11 -10.10 -8.35
C ASN A 188 -21.14 -11.05 -9.06
N GLU A 189 -21.14 -12.33 -8.68
CA GLU A 189 -20.29 -13.37 -9.26
C GLU A 189 -20.55 -13.58 -10.75
N ALA A 190 -21.84 -13.53 -11.18
CA ALA A 190 -22.22 -13.77 -12.58
C ALA A 190 -21.67 -12.69 -13.55
N GLU A 191 -21.40 -11.50 -13.06
CA GLU A 191 -20.83 -10.40 -13.84
C GLU A 191 -19.36 -10.12 -13.47
N TYR A 192 -18.74 -11.00 -12.68
CA TYR A 192 -17.36 -10.81 -12.26
C TYR A 192 -16.39 -11.01 -13.41
N ASN A 193 -15.47 -10.08 -13.56
CA ASN A 193 -14.29 -10.23 -14.38
C ASN A 193 -13.08 -9.83 -13.55
N CYS A 194 -12.18 -10.76 -13.31
CA CYS A 194 -11.07 -10.60 -12.37
C CYS A 194 -10.15 -9.41 -12.68
N TYR A 195 -9.92 -9.10 -13.97
CA TYR A 195 -9.10 -7.95 -14.38
C TYR A 195 -9.85 -6.62 -14.23
N ARG A 196 -11.14 -6.59 -14.57
CA ARG A 196 -11.98 -5.40 -14.40
C ARG A 196 -12.22 -5.09 -12.91
N ALA A 197 -12.42 -6.12 -12.10
CA ALA A 197 -12.53 -5.99 -10.63
C ALA A 197 -11.23 -5.45 -10.03
N TYR A 198 -10.07 -5.94 -10.49
CA TYR A 198 -8.79 -5.34 -10.14
C TYR A 198 -8.73 -3.86 -10.54
N GLY A 199 -9.03 -3.56 -11.79
CA GLY A 199 -9.06 -2.18 -12.31
C GLY A 199 -9.97 -1.27 -11.49
N GLN A 200 -11.19 -1.73 -11.16
CA GLN A 200 -12.14 -1.03 -10.30
C GLN A 200 -11.54 -0.71 -8.92
N SER A 201 -10.86 -1.68 -8.28
CA SER A 201 -10.20 -1.45 -6.99
C SER A 201 -9.10 -0.38 -7.08
N LYS A 202 -8.40 -0.30 -8.23
CA LYS A 202 -7.34 0.69 -8.46
C LYS A 202 -7.87 2.07 -8.84
N VAL A 203 -9.03 2.17 -9.50
CA VAL A 203 -9.79 3.44 -9.64
C VAL A 203 -10.18 3.96 -8.27
N ALA A 204 -10.74 3.11 -7.40
CA ALA A 204 -11.14 3.49 -6.04
C ALA A 204 -9.95 4.05 -5.24
N ASN A 205 -8.76 3.48 -5.38
CA ASN A 205 -7.54 3.98 -4.75
C ASN A 205 -7.15 5.38 -5.24
N ILE A 206 -7.27 5.66 -6.53
CA ILE A 206 -7.01 7.00 -7.10
C ILE A 206 -8.02 8.02 -6.54
N LEU A 207 -9.31 7.67 -6.55
CA LEU A 207 -10.36 8.55 -6.05
C LEU A 207 -10.22 8.81 -4.56
N HIS A 208 -9.87 7.79 -3.78
CA HIS A 208 -9.57 7.93 -2.34
C HIS A 208 -8.43 8.92 -2.11
N ALA A 209 -7.30 8.77 -2.79
CA ALA A 209 -6.17 9.68 -2.63
C ALA A 209 -6.55 11.13 -2.97
N LYS A 210 -7.28 11.34 -4.07
CA LYS A 210 -7.73 12.67 -4.51
C LYS A 210 -8.65 13.33 -3.50
N GLU A 211 -9.67 12.61 -3.04
CA GLU A 211 -10.63 13.15 -2.08
C GLU A 211 -9.98 13.37 -0.71
N LEU A 212 -9.11 12.46 -0.27
CA LEU A 212 -8.37 12.62 0.98
C LEU A 212 -7.45 13.86 0.92
N ALA A 213 -6.71 14.05 -0.17
CA ALA A 213 -5.86 15.23 -0.35
C ALA A 213 -6.67 16.53 -0.33
N ARG A 214 -7.85 16.54 -0.96
CA ARG A 214 -8.76 17.69 -0.96
C ARG A 214 -9.21 18.04 0.47
N ARG A 215 -9.68 17.04 1.24
CA ARG A 215 -10.16 17.23 2.62
C ARG A 215 -9.02 17.69 3.54
N LEU A 216 -7.85 17.06 3.46
CA LEU A 216 -6.68 17.44 4.27
C LEU A 216 -6.27 18.90 4.00
N LYS A 217 -6.32 19.34 2.75
CA LYS A 217 -6.05 20.73 2.38
C LYS A 217 -7.10 21.70 2.96
N GLU A 218 -8.38 21.35 2.89
CA GLU A 218 -9.47 22.18 3.45
C GLU A 218 -9.38 22.28 4.98
N GLU A 219 -8.96 21.22 5.64
CA GLU A 219 -8.73 21.19 7.09
C GLU A 219 -7.44 21.90 7.50
N GLY A 220 -6.58 22.32 6.56
CA GLY A 220 -5.26 22.86 6.86
C GLY A 220 -4.30 21.87 7.52
N ALA A 221 -4.54 20.56 7.34
CA ALA A 221 -3.68 19.53 7.89
C ALA A 221 -2.35 19.44 7.13
N ASN A 222 -1.23 19.44 7.85
CA ASN A 222 0.10 19.28 7.24
C ASN A 222 0.36 17.81 6.85
N ILE A 223 -0.49 17.27 5.98
CA ILE A 223 -0.42 15.90 5.46
C ILE A 223 -0.73 15.92 3.98
N THR A 224 0.06 15.22 3.19
CA THR A 224 -0.21 14.97 1.77
C THR A 224 -0.73 13.54 1.54
N ALA A 225 -1.61 13.37 0.55
CA ALA A 225 -2.10 12.07 0.11
C ALA A 225 -1.95 11.94 -1.41
N ASN A 226 -1.24 10.90 -1.84
CA ASN A 226 -0.94 10.66 -3.24
C ASN A 226 -1.20 9.21 -3.63
N SER A 227 -1.67 8.99 -4.85
CA SER A 227 -1.67 7.68 -5.48
C SER A 227 -0.61 7.59 -6.57
N LEU A 228 -0.03 6.40 -6.74
CA LEU A 228 0.99 6.16 -7.76
C LEU A 228 0.79 4.81 -8.46
N HIS A 229 1.26 4.73 -9.69
CA HIS A 229 1.52 3.46 -10.38
C HIS A 229 3.03 3.17 -10.31
N PRO A 230 3.43 2.02 -9.74
CA PRO A 230 4.85 1.74 -9.49
C PRO A 230 5.62 1.31 -10.75
N GLY A 231 4.94 1.16 -11.88
CA GLY A 231 5.49 0.55 -13.09
C GLY A 231 5.23 -0.96 -13.16
N GLU A 232 5.74 -1.59 -14.21
CA GLU A 232 5.71 -3.04 -14.38
C GLU A 232 6.93 -3.65 -13.68
N ILE A 233 6.72 -4.14 -12.46
CA ILE A 233 7.76 -4.73 -11.63
C ILE A 233 7.49 -6.22 -11.48
N ALA A 234 8.51 -7.05 -11.70
CA ALA A 234 8.42 -8.49 -11.48
C ALA A 234 8.20 -8.78 -9.99
N THR A 235 6.95 -9.09 -9.62
CA THR A 235 6.54 -9.37 -8.25
C THR A 235 5.61 -10.59 -8.22
N ASN A 236 5.35 -11.11 -7.02
CA ASN A 236 4.36 -12.18 -6.81
C ASN A 236 2.90 -11.72 -6.99
N LEU A 237 2.64 -10.49 -7.40
CA LEU A 237 1.28 -9.98 -7.62
C LEU A 237 0.53 -10.78 -8.68
N GLY A 238 1.22 -11.18 -9.74
CA GLY A 238 0.68 -11.98 -10.85
C GLY A 238 0.56 -13.48 -10.61
N ARG A 239 0.84 -14.00 -9.41
CA ARG A 239 0.80 -15.45 -9.11
C ARG A 239 -0.55 -16.12 -9.39
N ASN A 240 -1.64 -15.36 -9.35
CA ASN A 240 -2.99 -15.82 -9.68
C ASN A 240 -3.37 -15.57 -11.14
N ASN A 241 -2.42 -15.07 -11.95
CA ASN A 241 -2.67 -14.73 -13.34
C ASN A 241 -2.62 -16.00 -14.19
N GLY A 242 -3.78 -16.57 -14.54
CA GLY A 242 -3.90 -17.79 -15.33
C GLY A 242 -3.23 -17.71 -16.69
N LEU A 243 -3.05 -16.52 -17.27
CA LEU A 243 -2.32 -16.29 -18.52
C LEU A 243 -0.81 -16.59 -18.38
N LEU A 244 -0.21 -16.38 -17.21
CA LEU A 244 1.21 -16.67 -16.98
C LEU A 244 1.44 -18.13 -16.55
N ASN A 245 0.40 -18.81 -16.03
CA ASN A 245 0.49 -20.18 -15.50
C ASN A 245 -0.20 -21.23 -16.39
N GLY A 246 -0.67 -20.85 -17.59
CA GLY A 246 -1.29 -21.79 -18.55
C GLY A 246 -2.68 -22.32 -18.15
N ASN A 247 -3.26 -21.84 -17.04
CA ASN A 247 -4.61 -22.22 -16.61
C ASN A 247 -5.56 -21.03 -16.78
N ASN A 248 -6.53 -21.17 -17.68
CA ASN A 248 -7.65 -20.23 -17.83
C ASN A 248 -8.55 -20.30 -16.58
N THR A 249 -8.29 -19.47 -15.55
CA THR A 249 -9.08 -19.45 -14.31
C THR A 249 -9.97 -18.22 -14.17
N CYS A 250 -10.08 -17.39 -15.21
CA CYS A 250 -11.04 -16.29 -15.29
C CYS A 250 -12.09 -16.62 -16.36
N SER A 251 -13.05 -17.47 -16.05
CA SER A 251 -14.28 -17.64 -16.81
C SER A 251 -15.42 -17.02 -16.04
#